data_f9b1575d8c241710f8e7bc6fc20ebf37
#
_entry.id   f9b1575d8c241710f8e7bc6fc20ebf37
#
_cell.length_a   1.000
_cell.length_b   1.000
_cell.length_c   1.000
_cell.angle_alpha   90.00
_cell.angle_beta   90.00
_cell.angle_gamma   90.00
#
_symmetry.space_group_name_H-M   'P 1'
#
loop_
_entity.id
_entity.type
_entity.pdbx_description
1 polymer ?
#
loop_
_entity_poly.entity_id
_entity_poly.type
_entity_poly.pdbx_seq_one_letter_code
_entity_poly.pdbx_strand_id
1 'polypeptide(L)'
;FADEPELRQERDRMLASGNPFGCGEDIETLDFDSYAPFPFLPPVTTGHFGAVYEIRTYKLKHGGVTPTIAAWEAAVPARVALSPLVIAMYALDGPARFTHIWPFASLDQRAAVRADSVAKGIWPPKGGPQWLTGEMYSTIALPTAISPLA
;
A
#
# COMPACT_ATOMS: atom_id res chain seq x y z
N PHE A 1 10.30 7.40 -6.89
CA PHE A 1 10.38 8.60 -7.73
C PHE A 1 10.41 9.83 -6.84
N ALA A 2 11.18 10.84 -7.24
CA ALA A 2 11.31 12.07 -6.45
C ALA A 2 10.08 12.97 -6.59
N ASP A 3 9.44 12.94 -7.77
CA ASP A 3 8.27 13.77 -8.07
C ASP A 3 7.35 13.12 -9.12
N GLU A 4 6.20 13.76 -9.39
CA GLU A 4 5.23 13.28 -10.38
C GLU A 4 5.76 13.32 -11.83
N PRO A 5 6.52 14.33 -12.28
CA PRO A 5 7.13 14.31 -13.61
C PRO A 5 8.03 13.10 -13.85
N GLU A 6 8.90 12.74 -12.90
CA GLU A 6 9.76 11.57 -12.99
C GLU A 6 8.95 10.26 -13.07
N LEU A 7 7.92 10.13 -12.23
CA LEU A 7 6.99 8.99 -12.29
C LEU A 7 6.32 8.87 -13.65
N ARG A 8 5.85 9.98 -14.20
CA ARG A 8 5.18 10.01 -15.51
C ARG A 8 6.15 9.63 -16.63
N GLN A 9 7.35 10.19 -16.63
CA GLN A 9 8.38 9.86 -17.62
C GLN A 9 8.73 8.37 -17.61
N GLU A 10 8.90 7.77 -16.44
CA GLU A 10 9.20 6.34 -16.32
C GLU A 10 8.04 5.48 -16.77
N ARG A 11 6.80 5.84 -16.40
CA ARG A 11 5.60 5.16 -16.88
C ARG A 11 5.50 5.19 -18.41
N ASP A 12 5.71 6.36 -19.04
CA ASP A 12 5.67 6.52 -20.48
C ASP A 12 6.78 5.70 -21.15
N ARG A 13 7.99 5.69 -20.56
CA ARG A 13 9.11 4.87 -21.02
C ARG A 13 8.76 3.38 -21.02
N MET A 14 8.17 2.90 -19.93
CA MET A 14 7.77 1.49 -19.78
C MET A 14 6.67 1.10 -20.76
N LEU A 15 5.65 1.94 -20.94
CA LEU A 15 4.56 1.70 -21.90
C LEU A 15 5.04 1.71 -23.36
N ALA A 16 6.03 2.54 -23.68
CA ALA A 16 6.62 2.58 -25.02
C ALA A 16 7.65 1.48 -25.27
N SER A 17 8.11 0.78 -24.24
CA SER A 17 9.12 -0.27 -24.35
C SER A 17 8.52 -1.54 -24.96
N GLY A 18 9.18 -2.09 -25.96
CA GLY A 18 8.87 -3.43 -26.47
C GLY A 18 9.37 -4.57 -25.56
N ASN A 19 10.18 -4.24 -24.56
CA ASN A 19 10.75 -5.21 -23.61
C ASN A 19 10.79 -4.66 -22.19
N PRO A 20 9.61 -4.30 -21.58
CA PRO A 20 9.55 -3.82 -20.23
C PRO A 20 10.08 -4.89 -19.26
N PHE A 21 10.84 -4.43 -18.25
CA PHE A 21 11.49 -5.29 -17.24
C PHE A 21 12.44 -6.36 -17.78
N GLY A 22 12.79 -6.34 -19.09
CA GLY A 22 13.64 -7.36 -19.72
C GLY A 22 12.92 -8.69 -20.00
N CYS A 23 11.60 -8.74 -19.92
CA CYS A 23 10.77 -9.93 -20.12
C CYS A 23 9.55 -9.64 -21.03
N GLY A 24 9.70 -8.74 -22.01
CA GLY A 24 8.58 -8.32 -22.86
C GLY A 24 7.91 -9.46 -23.62
N GLU A 25 8.64 -10.52 -23.98
CA GLU A 25 8.08 -11.69 -24.67
C GLU A 25 7.13 -12.51 -23.78
N ASP A 26 7.25 -12.40 -22.44
CA ASP A 26 6.44 -13.11 -21.48
C ASP A 26 5.24 -12.28 -20.98
N ILE A 27 5.13 -11.00 -21.41
CA ILE A 27 4.08 -10.09 -20.97
C ILE A 27 2.96 -10.03 -22.00
N GLU A 28 1.79 -10.54 -21.64
CA GLU A 28 0.58 -10.43 -22.46
C GLU A 28 -0.11 -9.08 -22.28
N THR A 29 -0.20 -8.59 -21.05
CA THR A 29 -0.82 -7.31 -20.72
C THR A 29 0.02 -6.57 -19.68
N LEU A 30 0.01 -5.23 -19.74
CA LEU A 30 0.74 -4.38 -18.81
C LEU A 30 -0.14 -3.21 -18.38
N ASP A 31 -0.59 -3.25 -17.12
CA ASP A 31 -1.39 -2.21 -16.52
C ASP A 31 -0.58 -1.44 -15.47
N PHE A 32 -0.75 -0.13 -15.44
CA PHE A 32 -0.12 0.75 -14.46
C PHE A 32 -1.15 1.54 -13.67
N ASP A 33 -1.03 1.47 -12.36
CA ASP A 33 -1.68 2.37 -11.43
C ASP A 33 -0.65 3.32 -10.82
N SER A 34 -0.98 4.63 -10.79
CA SER A 34 -0.13 5.64 -10.15
C SER A 34 -0.65 5.97 -8.77
N TYR A 35 0.25 6.03 -7.79
CA TYR A 35 -0.09 6.32 -6.40
C TYR A 35 0.81 7.41 -5.82
N ALA A 36 0.24 8.21 -4.91
CA ALA A 36 0.99 9.09 -4.03
C ALA A 36 0.95 8.54 -2.59
N PRO A 37 2.06 8.60 -1.84
CA PRO A 37 2.06 8.22 -0.44
C PRO A 37 1.17 9.15 0.39
N PHE A 38 0.69 8.68 1.53
CA PHE A 38 0.03 9.56 2.49
C PHE A 38 1.04 10.60 2.99
N PRO A 39 0.68 11.90 2.98
CA PRO A 39 1.66 12.99 3.17
C PRO A 39 2.41 12.98 4.51
N PHE A 40 1.83 12.35 5.54
CA PHE A 40 2.43 12.25 6.87
C PHE A 40 3.44 11.09 7.02
N LEU A 41 3.55 10.21 6.02
CA LEU A 41 4.47 9.09 6.08
C LEU A 41 5.87 9.48 5.57
N PRO A 42 6.94 8.94 6.18
CA PRO A 42 8.28 9.08 5.64
C PRO A 42 8.41 8.32 4.32
N PRO A 43 9.42 8.67 3.50
CA PRO A 43 9.76 7.88 2.32
C PRO A 43 10.03 6.42 2.67
N VAL A 44 9.65 5.52 1.76
CA VAL A 44 9.96 4.08 1.92
C VAL A 44 11.46 3.88 1.82
N THR A 45 12.02 3.13 2.76
CA THR A 45 13.42 2.71 2.75
C THR A 45 13.52 1.24 2.34
N THR A 46 14.64 0.86 1.73
CA THR A 46 14.96 -0.53 1.45
C THR A 46 15.36 -1.25 2.75
N GLY A 47 15.10 -2.55 2.84
CA GLY A 47 15.48 -3.36 3.99
C GLY A 47 14.53 -4.52 4.23
N HIS A 48 14.94 -5.42 5.12
CA HIS A 48 14.12 -6.56 5.53
C HIS A 48 13.13 -6.14 6.62
N PHE A 49 11.85 -6.15 6.33
CA PHE A 49 10.79 -5.79 7.28
C PHE A 49 9.98 -7.00 7.76
N GLY A 50 9.99 -8.10 7.01
CA GLY A 50 9.28 -9.32 7.35
C GLY A 50 9.33 -10.36 6.24
N ALA A 51 8.92 -11.59 6.56
CA ALA A 51 8.88 -12.69 5.60
C ALA A 51 7.58 -12.70 4.76
N VAL A 52 6.55 -11.97 5.20
CA VAL A 52 5.22 -11.94 4.57
C VAL A 52 4.72 -10.50 4.53
N TYR A 53 4.20 -10.08 3.39
CA TYR A 53 3.63 -8.75 3.19
C TYR A 53 2.14 -8.85 2.88
N GLU A 54 1.30 -8.14 3.64
CA GLU A 54 -0.12 -7.96 3.30
C GLU A 54 -0.30 -6.66 2.53
N ILE A 55 -0.75 -6.76 1.29
CA ILE A 55 -1.12 -5.64 0.42
C ILE A 55 -2.63 -5.56 0.41
N ARG A 56 -3.19 -4.42 0.86
CA ARG A 56 -4.64 -4.23 0.87
C ARG A 56 -5.03 -2.97 0.15
N THR A 57 -6.00 -3.09 -0.76
CA THR A 57 -6.58 -1.98 -1.49
C THR A 57 -8.06 -1.86 -1.14
N TYR A 58 -8.48 -0.66 -0.76
CA TYR A 58 -9.86 -0.32 -0.46
C TYR A 58 -10.38 0.71 -1.45
N LYS A 59 -11.55 0.46 -2.04
CA LYS A 59 -12.25 1.48 -2.80
C LYS A 59 -12.96 2.45 -1.86
N LEU A 60 -12.86 3.72 -2.21
CA LEU A 60 -13.42 4.82 -1.44
C LEU A 60 -14.67 5.40 -2.12
N LYS A 61 -15.58 5.92 -1.31
CA LYS A 61 -16.65 6.78 -1.77
C LYS A 61 -16.07 8.10 -2.28
N HIS A 62 -16.84 8.82 -3.11
CA HIS A 62 -16.46 10.16 -3.53
C HIS A 62 -16.15 11.07 -2.33
N GLY A 63 -15.06 11.83 -2.42
CA GLY A 63 -14.58 12.70 -1.32
C GLY A 63 -13.89 11.96 -0.15
N GLY A 64 -13.74 10.64 -0.23
CA GLY A 64 -13.23 9.82 0.88
C GLY A 64 -11.70 9.85 1.08
N VAL A 65 -10.91 10.35 0.12
CA VAL A 65 -9.44 10.34 0.21
C VAL A 65 -8.95 11.17 1.40
N THR A 66 -9.28 12.45 1.43
CA THR A 66 -8.84 13.38 2.50
C THR A 66 -9.22 12.92 3.91
N PRO A 67 -10.50 12.57 4.20
CA PRO A 67 -10.86 12.12 5.55
C PRO A 67 -10.25 10.75 5.90
N THR A 68 -9.97 9.88 4.92
CA THR A 68 -9.24 8.64 5.16
C THR A 68 -7.80 8.92 5.57
N ILE A 69 -7.10 9.82 4.87
CA ILE A 69 -5.73 10.23 5.22
C ILE A 69 -5.71 10.78 6.65
N ALA A 70 -6.61 11.70 7.01
CA ALA A 70 -6.67 12.28 8.35
C ALA A 70 -6.94 11.23 9.45
N ALA A 71 -7.85 10.27 9.20
CA ALA A 71 -8.13 9.19 10.12
C ALA A 71 -6.91 8.26 10.33
N TRP A 72 -6.16 8.00 9.26
CA TRP A 72 -4.94 7.21 9.31
C TRP A 72 -3.80 7.93 10.03
N GLU A 73 -3.61 9.22 9.77
CA GLU A 73 -2.61 10.05 10.46
C GLU A 73 -2.79 9.99 11.98
N ALA A 74 -4.04 10.05 12.46
CA ALA A 74 -4.35 9.94 13.88
C ALA A 74 -4.11 8.52 14.45
N ALA A 75 -4.33 7.45 13.67
CA ALA A 75 -4.30 6.07 14.17
C ALA A 75 -2.95 5.37 13.96
N VAL A 76 -2.19 5.72 12.93
CA VAL A 76 -0.93 5.05 12.55
C VAL A 76 0.10 5.03 13.67
N PRO A 77 0.35 6.10 14.45
CA PRO A 77 1.35 6.06 15.52
C PRO A 77 1.13 4.92 16.52
N ALA A 78 -0.11 4.73 16.99
CA ALA A 78 -0.43 3.63 17.90
C ALA A 78 -0.38 2.26 17.22
N ARG A 79 -0.74 2.20 15.94
CA ARG A 79 -0.76 0.94 15.18
C ARG A 79 0.65 0.44 14.82
N VAL A 80 1.57 1.34 14.47
CA VAL A 80 2.97 0.96 14.13
C VAL A 80 3.76 0.50 15.35
N ALA A 81 3.33 0.84 16.56
CA ALA A 81 3.91 0.28 17.77
C ALA A 81 3.68 -1.24 17.92
N LEU A 82 2.69 -1.81 17.20
CA LEU A 82 2.42 -3.24 17.19
C LEU A 82 3.11 -3.98 16.02
N SER A 83 3.22 -3.36 14.87
CA SER A 83 3.98 -3.86 13.72
C SER A 83 4.27 -2.71 12.75
N PRO A 84 5.42 -2.73 12.04
CA PRO A 84 5.78 -1.64 11.13
C PRO A 84 4.78 -1.52 9.98
N LEU A 85 4.70 -0.32 9.39
CA LEU A 85 3.99 -0.03 8.14
C LEU A 85 5.04 0.25 7.07
N VAL A 86 4.96 -0.41 5.90
CA VAL A 86 5.84 -0.07 4.78
C VAL A 86 5.36 1.23 4.14
N ILE A 87 4.07 1.27 3.74
CA ILE A 87 3.48 2.44 3.08
C ILE A 87 1.95 2.39 3.19
N ALA A 88 1.33 3.56 3.18
CA ALA A 88 -0.06 3.77 2.76
C ALA A 88 -0.08 4.86 1.69
N MET A 89 -0.82 4.65 0.63
CA MET A 89 -0.82 5.50 -0.57
C MET A 89 -2.21 5.54 -1.20
N TYR A 90 -2.55 6.65 -1.83
CA TYR A 90 -3.81 6.82 -2.54
C TYR A 90 -3.58 6.89 -4.05
N ALA A 91 -4.55 6.38 -4.83
CA ALA A 91 -4.45 6.38 -6.28
C ALA A 91 -4.62 7.79 -6.86
N LEU A 92 -3.80 8.11 -7.85
CA LEU A 92 -3.83 9.36 -8.62
C LEU A 92 -4.73 9.25 -9.86
N ASP A 93 -5.06 8.02 -10.26
CA ASP A 93 -5.85 7.71 -11.45
C ASP A 93 -6.96 6.69 -11.14
N GLY A 94 -7.94 6.59 -12.04
CA GLY A 94 -9.06 5.67 -11.91
C GLY A 94 -9.98 5.98 -10.72
N PRO A 95 -10.74 4.98 -10.22
CA PRO A 95 -11.62 5.14 -9.07
C PRO A 95 -10.85 5.47 -7.79
N ALA A 96 -11.45 6.32 -6.93
CA ALA A 96 -10.87 6.67 -5.64
C ALA A 96 -10.61 5.40 -4.81
N ARG A 97 -9.36 5.18 -4.45
CA ARG A 97 -8.91 4.02 -3.67
C ARG A 97 -7.62 4.35 -2.93
N PHE A 98 -7.33 3.58 -1.91
CA PHE A 98 -6.03 3.62 -1.25
C PHE A 98 -5.50 2.20 -1.04
N THR A 99 -4.18 2.08 -1.04
CA THR A 99 -3.47 0.82 -0.82
C THR A 99 -2.49 1.00 0.33
N HIS A 100 -2.35 -0.04 1.14
CA HIS A 100 -1.33 -0.06 2.18
C HIS A 100 -0.63 -1.42 2.24
N ILE A 101 0.60 -1.42 2.72
CA ILE A 101 1.45 -2.61 2.81
C ILE A 101 1.96 -2.74 4.24
N TRP A 102 1.64 -3.88 4.87
CA TRP A 102 2.10 -4.26 6.20
C TRP A 102 2.99 -5.50 6.13
N PRO A 103 4.21 -5.46 6.68
CA PRO A 103 5.08 -6.63 6.80
C PRO A 103 4.77 -7.39 8.10
N PHE A 104 4.99 -8.70 8.06
CA PHE A 104 4.87 -9.59 9.20
C PHE A 104 5.93 -10.68 9.13
N ALA A 105 6.38 -11.20 10.28
CA ALA A 105 7.29 -12.33 10.31
C ALA A 105 6.60 -13.65 9.87
N SER A 106 5.27 -13.74 10.04
CA SER A 106 4.48 -14.91 9.65
C SER A 106 2.99 -14.55 9.53
N LEU A 107 2.19 -15.44 8.96
CA LEU A 107 0.73 -15.31 8.93
C LEU A 107 0.11 -15.37 10.34
N ASP A 108 0.72 -16.13 11.26
CA ASP A 108 0.26 -16.20 12.65
C ASP A 108 0.51 -14.87 13.37
N GLN A 109 1.68 -14.26 13.19
CA GLN A 109 1.95 -12.93 13.73
C GLN A 109 0.97 -11.89 13.15
N ARG A 110 0.71 -11.94 11.84
CA ARG A 110 -0.30 -11.08 11.21
C ARG A 110 -1.66 -11.23 11.90
N ALA A 111 -2.12 -12.45 12.11
CA ALA A 111 -3.40 -12.72 12.77
C ALA A 111 -3.42 -12.17 14.20
N ALA A 112 -2.39 -12.43 14.98
CA ALA A 112 -2.24 -11.96 16.37
C ALA A 112 -2.22 -10.43 16.46
N VAL A 113 -1.41 -9.76 15.65
CA VAL A 113 -1.31 -8.29 15.62
C VAL A 113 -2.64 -7.64 15.23
N ARG A 114 -3.35 -8.20 14.27
CA ARG A 114 -4.66 -7.71 13.85
C ARG A 114 -5.69 -7.85 14.97
N ALA A 115 -5.75 -9.03 15.62
CA ALA A 115 -6.65 -9.27 16.75
C ALA A 115 -6.34 -8.32 17.92
N ASP A 116 -5.09 -8.15 18.28
CA ASP A 116 -4.64 -7.27 19.36
C ASP A 116 -4.98 -5.80 19.05
N SER A 117 -4.77 -5.34 17.83
CA SER A 117 -5.09 -3.97 17.42
C SER A 117 -6.59 -3.65 17.52
N VAL A 118 -7.45 -4.62 17.22
CA VAL A 118 -8.90 -4.50 17.33
C VAL A 118 -9.32 -4.54 18.81
N ALA A 119 -8.81 -5.50 19.59
CA ALA A 119 -9.12 -5.64 21.01
C ALA A 119 -8.75 -4.39 21.82
N LYS A 120 -7.66 -3.72 21.46
CA LYS A 120 -7.21 -2.47 22.09
C LYS A 120 -7.94 -1.22 21.55
N GLY A 121 -8.83 -1.36 20.57
CA GLY A 121 -9.52 -0.23 19.93
C GLY A 121 -8.61 0.71 19.15
N ILE A 122 -7.40 0.24 18.79
CA ILE A 122 -6.42 0.99 18.00
C ILE A 122 -6.81 0.98 16.52
N TRP A 123 -7.38 -0.11 16.04
CA TRP A 123 -7.71 -0.32 14.65
C TRP A 123 -9.12 -0.92 14.47
N PRO A 124 -9.93 -0.58 13.47
CA PRO A 124 -9.63 0.36 12.37
C PRO A 124 -9.60 1.84 12.79
N PRO A 125 -9.02 2.75 11.96
CA PRO A 125 -9.00 4.18 12.24
C PRO A 125 -10.41 4.73 12.46
N LYS A 126 -10.61 5.51 13.52
CA LYS A 126 -11.91 6.13 13.81
C LYS A 126 -12.30 7.11 12.69
N GLY A 127 -13.54 7.00 12.19
CA GLY A 127 -14.03 7.83 11.09
C GLY A 127 -13.56 7.38 9.68
N GLY A 128 -12.61 6.45 9.59
CA GLY A 128 -12.14 5.91 8.31
C GLY A 128 -13.15 4.98 7.63
N PRO A 129 -13.71 3.97 8.31
CA PRO A 129 -14.55 2.95 7.69
C PRO A 129 -15.80 3.47 6.97
N GLN A 130 -16.37 4.59 7.40
CA GLN A 130 -17.56 5.18 6.77
C GLN A 130 -17.33 5.63 5.32
N TRP A 131 -16.07 5.84 4.93
CA TRP A 131 -15.68 6.24 3.58
C TRP A 131 -15.41 5.06 2.65
N LEU A 132 -15.44 3.84 3.15
CA LEU A 132 -15.24 2.64 2.34
C LEU A 132 -16.53 2.28 1.57
N THR A 133 -16.36 1.74 0.36
CA THR A 133 -17.51 1.25 -0.44
C THR A 133 -17.93 -0.17 -0.05
N GLY A 134 -17.10 -0.90 0.69
CA GLY A 134 -17.24 -2.34 0.94
C GLY A 134 -16.38 -3.20 0.01
N GLU A 135 -15.90 -2.65 -1.11
CA GLU A 135 -14.97 -3.36 -1.97
C GLU A 135 -13.54 -3.25 -1.42
N MET A 136 -12.93 -4.42 -1.18
CA MET A 136 -11.58 -4.53 -0.65
C MET A 136 -10.87 -5.75 -1.24
N TYR A 137 -9.63 -5.55 -1.64
CA TYR A 137 -8.74 -6.61 -2.09
C TYR A 137 -7.63 -6.80 -1.06
N SER A 138 -7.27 -8.05 -0.80
CA SER A 138 -6.18 -8.39 0.11
C SER A 138 -5.32 -9.47 -0.51
N THR A 139 -4.05 -9.16 -0.69
CA THR A 139 -3.06 -10.06 -1.27
C THR A 139 -1.96 -10.32 -0.25
N ILE A 140 -1.54 -11.57 -0.14
CA ILE A 140 -0.34 -11.95 0.60
C ILE A 140 0.80 -12.13 -0.42
N ALA A 141 1.88 -11.39 -0.22
CA ALA A 141 3.08 -11.45 -1.04
C ALA A 141 4.26 -11.97 -0.23
N LEU A 142 5.12 -12.73 -0.87
CA LEU A 142 6.41 -13.17 -0.35
C LEU A 142 7.50 -12.42 -1.13
N PRO A 143 8.50 -11.83 -0.46
CA PRO A 143 9.57 -11.15 -1.15
C PRO A 143 10.45 -12.18 -1.89
N THR A 144 10.85 -11.86 -3.10
CA THR A 144 11.88 -12.62 -3.82
C THR A 144 13.27 -12.16 -3.39
N ALA A 145 14.30 -12.94 -3.67
CA ALA A 145 15.69 -12.61 -3.30
C ALA A 145 16.19 -11.27 -3.88
N ILE A 146 15.56 -10.78 -4.95
CA ILE A 146 15.89 -9.49 -5.59
C ILE A 146 14.99 -8.34 -5.10
N SER A 147 14.04 -8.61 -4.22
CA SER A 147 13.16 -7.58 -3.69
C SER A 147 13.95 -6.59 -2.82
N PRO A 148 13.76 -5.27 -2.98
CA PRO A 148 14.37 -4.28 -2.09
C PRO A 148 13.80 -4.32 -0.67
N LEU A 149 12.78 -5.14 -0.42
CA LEU A 149 12.14 -5.36 0.88
C LEU A 149 12.40 -6.76 1.45
N ALA A 150 13.34 -7.56 0.84
CA ALA A 150 13.70 -8.91 1.28
C ALA A 150 14.66 -8.91 2.45
#